data_7c31814cfc6c8792c0bfeacac6f5e153
#
_entry.id   7c31814cfc6c8792c0bfeacac6f5e153
#
_cell.length_a   1.000
_cell.length_b   1.000
_cell.length_c   1.000
_cell.angle_alpha   90.00
_cell.angle_beta   90.00
_cell.angle_gamma   90.00
#
_symmetry.space_group_name_H-M   'P 1'
#
loop_
_entity.id
_entity.type
_entity.pdbx_description
1 polymer ?
#
loop_
_entity_poly.entity_id
_entity_poly.type
_entity_poly.pdbx_seq_one_letter_code
_entity_poly.pdbx_strand_id
1 'polypeptide(L)'
;IDISKIFSKAEIKSELARIQSGQDLSKSFIKKLSSNEKRTNMIIEKAISENKNSNNKIIIFAGSIDSARHIFKILKMENLECALVTGETNLTERRNNIELFKDSKSGLNIIINYGVLTTGFDAPKSNVAIIGRPTQSVTLYSQMIGRVMRGVKSGGNKNCKVITVKDPIYGFRDMSESFEYWEELWN
;
A
#
# COMPACT_ATOMS: atom_id res chain seq x y z
N ILE A 1 3.06 -8.41 15.33
CA ILE A 1 4.38 -8.86 14.85
C ILE A 1 5.37 -8.66 15.99
N ASP A 2 6.21 -9.65 16.24
CA ASP A 2 7.31 -9.52 17.23
C ASP A 2 8.55 -8.91 16.54
N ILE A 3 8.70 -7.62 16.70
CA ILE A 3 9.77 -6.83 16.08
C ILE A 3 11.17 -7.26 16.57
N SER A 4 11.28 -7.73 17.80
CA SER A 4 12.58 -8.16 18.38
C SER A 4 13.16 -9.39 17.67
N LYS A 5 12.31 -10.19 17.00
CA LYS A 5 12.73 -11.32 16.17
C LYS A 5 13.18 -10.90 14.76
N ILE A 6 12.83 -9.69 14.35
CA ILE A 6 13.15 -9.17 13.01
C ILE A 6 14.40 -8.29 13.08
N PHE A 7 14.50 -7.43 14.09
CA PHE A 7 15.53 -6.40 14.18
C PHE A 7 16.26 -6.44 15.53
N SER A 8 17.55 -6.17 15.48
CA SER A 8 18.35 -5.89 16.67
C SER A 8 18.05 -4.48 17.21
N LYS A 9 18.37 -4.25 18.49
CA LYS A 9 18.27 -2.93 19.11
C LYS A 9 19.10 -1.87 18.38
N ALA A 10 20.27 -2.26 17.83
CA ALA A 10 21.14 -1.37 17.08
C ALA A 10 20.52 -0.94 15.74
N GLU A 11 19.88 -1.86 15.00
CA GLU A 11 19.16 -1.54 13.76
C GLU A 11 18.01 -0.56 14.02
N ILE A 12 17.19 -0.80 15.06
CA ILE A 12 16.09 0.09 15.44
C ILE A 12 16.62 1.49 15.81
N LYS A 13 17.70 1.56 16.61
CA LYS A 13 18.32 2.84 16.99
C LYS A 13 18.84 3.62 15.77
N SER A 14 19.44 2.92 14.82
CA SER A 14 19.92 3.52 13.57
C SER A 14 18.78 4.11 12.74
N GLU A 15 17.65 3.36 12.59
CA GLU A 15 16.49 3.86 11.85
C GLU A 15 15.81 5.04 12.57
N LEU A 16 15.74 5.03 13.90
CA LEU A 16 15.24 6.17 14.67
C LEU A 16 16.07 7.43 14.43
N ALA A 17 17.40 7.32 14.39
CA ALA A 17 18.29 8.45 14.09
C ALA A 17 18.04 8.98 12.66
N ARG A 18 17.78 8.11 11.67
CA ARG A 18 17.39 8.53 10.31
C ARG A 18 16.08 9.31 10.31
N ILE A 19 15.07 8.81 11.01
CA ILE A 19 13.76 9.47 11.11
C ILE A 19 13.91 10.85 11.76
N GLN A 20 14.68 10.95 12.84
CA GLN A 20 14.96 12.22 13.53
C GLN A 20 15.69 13.23 12.64
N SER A 21 16.50 12.77 11.67
CA SER A 21 17.14 13.63 10.66
C SER A 21 16.24 13.96 9.47
N GLY A 22 14.94 13.63 9.54
CA GLY A 22 13.96 13.93 8.49
C GLY A 22 13.98 12.97 7.30
N GLN A 23 14.69 11.83 7.40
CA GLN A 23 14.74 10.81 6.36
C GLN A 23 13.65 9.75 6.59
N ASP A 24 13.20 9.09 5.53
CA ASP A 24 12.35 7.90 5.64
C ASP A 24 13.18 6.67 6.04
N LEU A 25 12.52 5.57 6.34
CA LEU A 25 13.13 4.28 6.63
C LEU A 25 14.09 3.84 5.51
N SER A 26 15.19 3.19 5.88
CA SER A 26 16.14 2.67 4.91
C SER A 26 15.49 1.56 4.05
N LYS A 27 15.96 1.41 2.81
CA LYS A 27 15.47 0.35 1.90
C LYS A 27 15.67 -1.04 2.48
N SER A 28 16.79 -1.26 3.17
CA SER A 28 17.11 -2.54 3.84
C SER A 28 16.13 -2.85 4.97
N PHE A 29 15.81 -1.85 5.79
CA PHE A 29 14.85 -1.98 6.88
C PHE A 29 13.45 -2.28 6.34
N ILE A 30 12.98 -1.51 5.35
CA ILE A 30 11.69 -1.74 4.69
C ILE A 30 11.64 -3.15 4.08
N LYS A 31 12.68 -3.58 3.37
CA LYS A 31 12.74 -4.91 2.76
C LYS A 31 12.64 -6.01 3.82
N LYS A 32 13.42 -5.92 4.90
CA LYS A 32 13.44 -6.89 5.99
C LYS A 32 12.09 -6.98 6.70
N LEU A 33 11.46 -5.84 6.98
CA LEU A 33 10.12 -5.80 7.58
C LEU A 33 9.04 -6.35 6.64
N SER A 34 9.13 -6.04 5.35
CA SER A 34 8.19 -6.50 4.33
C SER A 34 8.32 -7.99 3.98
N SER A 35 9.43 -8.62 4.36
CA SER A 35 9.64 -10.08 4.21
C SER A 35 9.02 -10.88 5.35
N ASN A 36 8.44 -10.24 6.36
CA ASN A 36 7.77 -10.94 7.44
C ASN A 36 6.46 -11.57 6.95
N GLU A 37 6.36 -12.90 7.02
CA GLU A 37 5.21 -13.67 6.53
C GLU A 37 3.91 -13.27 7.21
N LYS A 38 3.91 -13.14 8.54
CA LYS A 38 2.71 -12.75 9.30
C LYS A 38 2.17 -11.40 8.82
N ARG A 39 3.07 -10.44 8.58
CA ARG A 39 2.72 -9.13 8.05
C ARG A 39 2.14 -9.20 6.64
N THR A 40 2.74 -10.01 5.79
CA THR A 40 2.29 -10.20 4.41
C THR A 40 0.93 -10.93 4.37
N ASN A 41 0.73 -11.93 5.23
CA ASN A 41 -0.55 -12.63 5.34
C ASN A 41 -1.69 -11.70 5.77
N MET A 42 -1.44 -10.77 6.72
CA MET A 42 -2.44 -9.75 7.08
C MET A 42 -2.87 -8.88 5.89
N ILE A 43 -1.92 -8.52 5.01
CA ILE A 43 -2.23 -7.76 3.78
C ILE A 43 -3.08 -8.59 2.83
N ILE A 44 -2.72 -9.85 2.63
CA ILE A 44 -3.44 -10.79 1.76
C ILE A 44 -4.87 -11.03 2.27
N GLU A 45 -5.03 -11.34 3.55
CA GLU A 45 -6.34 -11.55 4.19
C GLU A 45 -7.25 -10.33 4.03
N LYS A 46 -6.69 -9.12 4.21
CA LYS A 46 -7.43 -7.88 4.00
C LYS A 46 -7.81 -7.67 2.54
N ALA A 47 -6.93 -7.95 1.60
CA ALA A 47 -7.23 -7.85 0.18
C ALA A 47 -8.36 -8.81 -0.22
N ILE A 48 -8.31 -10.07 0.23
CA ILE A 48 -9.36 -11.07 0.00
C ILE A 48 -10.70 -10.61 0.60
N SER A 49 -10.66 -10.13 1.84
CA SER A 49 -11.86 -9.64 2.54
C SER A 49 -12.50 -8.45 1.82
N GLU A 50 -11.72 -7.46 1.41
CA GLU A 50 -12.24 -6.28 0.72
C GLU A 50 -12.72 -6.61 -0.71
N ASN A 51 -12.11 -7.60 -1.39
CA ASN A 51 -12.53 -8.02 -2.72
C ASN A 51 -13.88 -8.75 -2.75
N LYS A 52 -14.41 -9.21 -1.59
CA LYS A 52 -15.77 -9.78 -1.50
C LYS A 52 -16.84 -8.76 -1.92
N ASN A 53 -16.57 -7.47 -1.77
CA ASN A 53 -17.40 -6.43 -2.35
C ASN A 53 -16.92 -6.14 -3.77
N SER A 54 -17.68 -6.60 -4.76
CA SER A 54 -17.36 -6.46 -6.19
C SER A 54 -17.23 -5.00 -6.68
N ASN A 55 -17.73 -4.04 -5.91
CA ASN A 55 -17.59 -2.61 -6.22
C ASN A 55 -16.25 -2.03 -5.74
N ASN A 56 -15.46 -2.79 -4.99
CA ASN A 56 -14.16 -2.32 -4.52
C ASN A 56 -13.11 -2.42 -5.63
N LYS A 57 -12.40 -1.32 -5.85
CA LYS A 57 -11.17 -1.23 -6.65
C LYS A 57 -10.01 -0.97 -5.68
N ILE A 58 -9.17 -1.97 -5.48
CA ILE A 58 -8.18 -2.07 -4.40
C ILE A 58 -6.78 -1.79 -4.93
N ILE A 59 -6.07 -0.85 -4.31
CA ILE A 59 -4.64 -0.64 -4.56
C ILE A 59 -3.86 -1.14 -3.36
N ILE A 60 -2.93 -2.07 -3.57
CA ILE A 60 -2.01 -2.56 -2.54
C ILE A 60 -0.63 -1.92 -2.76
N PHE A 61 -0.15 -1.17 -1.81
CA PHE A 61 1.20 -0.61 -1.80
C PHE A 61 2.14 -1.54 -1.05
N ALA A 62 2.89 -2.37 -1.76
CA ALA A 62 3.82 -3.31 -1.17
C ALA A 62 5.13 -2.64 -0.73
N GLY A 63 5.79 -3.19 0.28
CA GLY A 63 7.03 -2.64 0.83
C GLY A 63 8.31 -3.05 0.08
N SER A 64 8.24 -4.11 -0.75
CA SER A 64 9.34 -4.57 -1.60
C SER A 64 8.81 -5.28 -2.84
N ILE A 65 9.66 -5.46 -3.86
CA ILE A 65 9.32 -6.23 -5.07
C ILE A 65 8.99 -7.69 -4.68
N ASP A 66 9.78 -8.28 -3.79
CA ASP A 66 9.60 -9.67 -3.34
C ASP A 66 8.24 -9.84 -2.64
N SER A 67 7.89 -8.90 -1.74
CA SER A 67 6.58 -8.89 -1.08
C SER A 67 5.44 -8.69 -2.09
N ALA A 68 5.61 -7.78 -3.07
CA ALA A 68 4.61 -7.56 -4.11
C ALA A 68 4.36 -8.81 -4.96
N ARG A 69 5.42 -9.51 -5.37
CA ARG A 69 5.33 -10.78 -6.12
C ARG A 69 4.68 -11.89 -5.28
N HIS A 70 5.02 -11.96 -4.00
CA HIS A 70 4.43 -12.96 -3.11
C HIS A 70 2.93 -12.73 -2.93
N ILE A 71 2.51 -11.50 -2.63
CA ILE A 71 1.09 -11.12 -2.53
C ILE A 71 0.36 -11.47 -3.83
N PHE A 72 0.91 -11.06 -4.98
CA PHE A 72 0.33 -11.35 -6.29
C PHE A 72 0.13 -12.85 -6.53
N LYS A 73 1.17 -13.67 -6.24
CA LYS A 73 1.11 -15.12 -6.41
C LYS A 73 -0.01 -15.75 -5.57
N ILE A 74 -0.12 -15.37 -4.30
CA ILE A 74 -1.14 -15.93 -3.41
C ILE A 74 -2.54 -15.48 -3.85
N LEU A 75 -2.75 -14.21 -4.20
CA LEU A 75 -4.06 -13.75 -4.67
C LEU A 75 -4.49 -14.45 -5.98
N LYS A 76 -3.55 -14.74 -6.88
CA LYS A 76 -3.83 -15.56 -8.07
C LYS A 76 -4.19 -17.01 -7.73
N MET A 77 -3.53 -17.62 -6.73
CA MET A 77 -3.88 -18.96 -6.24
C MET A 77 -5.28 -19.01 -5.62
N GLU A 78 -5.75 -17.90 -5.04
CA GLU A 78 -7.11 -17.71 -4.54
C GLU A 78 -8.12 -17.37 -5.67
N ASN A 79 -7.73 -17.51 -6.93
CA ASN A 79 -8.54 -17.20 -8.11
C ASN A 79 -9.04 -15.75 -8.18
N LEU A 80 -8.29 -14.80 -7.62
CA LEU A 80 -8.64 -13.38 -7.69
C LEU A 80 -8.03 -12.71 -8.92
N GLU A 81 -8.84 -11.90 -9.61
CA GLU A 81 -8.36 -11.09 -10.71
C GLU A 81 -7.55 -9.90 -10.16
N CYS A 82 -6.23 -10.02 -10.32
CA CYS A 82 -5.28 -9.02 -9.85
C CYS A 82 -4.12 -8.82 -10.83
N ALA A 83 -3.51 -7.64 -10.81
CA ALA A 83 -2.34 -7.29 -11.59
C ALA A 83 -1.18 -6.82 -10.70
N LEU A 84 0.04 -7.10 -11.14
CA LEU A 84 1.27 -6.64 -10.51
C LEU A 84 1.91 -5.53 -11.35
N VAL A 85 2.19 -4.38 -10.72
CA VAL A 85 2.85 -3.24 -11.37
C VAL A 85 4.05 -2.80 -10.53
N THR A 86 5.24 -2.96 -11.08
CA THR A 86 6.52 -2.57 -10.46
C THR A 86 7.39 -1.79 -11.43
N GLY A 87 8.56 -1.34 -11.00
CA GLY A 87 9.55 -0.73 -11.88
C GLY A 87 10.05 -1.66 -12.99
N GLU A 88 9.94 -2.98 -12.81
CA GLU A 88 10.34 -4.00 -13.77
C GLU A 88 9.25 -4.32 -14.80
N THR A 89 8.00 -3.93 -14.55
CA THR A 89 6.88 -4.12 -15.49
C THR A 89 7.11 -3.23 -16.72
N ASN A 90 7.12 -3.82 -17.91
CA ASN A 90 7.29 -3.05 -19.13
C ASN A 90 6.15 -2.04 -19.36
N LEU A 91 6.41 -1.01 -20.14
CA LEU A 91 5.47 0.13 -20.29
C LEU A 91 4.12 -0.28 -20.91
N THR A 92 4.13 -1.21 -21.86
CA THR A 92 2.92 -1.68 -22.55
C THR A 92 2.05 -2.47 -21.59
N GLU A 93 2.61 -3.43 -20.89
CA GLU A 93 1.93 -4.23 -19.88
C GLU A 93 1.40 -3.36 -18.74
N ARG A 94 2.21 -2.40 -18.28
CA ARG A 94 1.80 -1.46 -17.24
C ARG A 94 0.58 -0.65 -17.67
N ARG A 95 0.58 -0.10 -18.89
CA ARG A 95 -0.57 0.64 -19.44
C ARG A 95 -1.81 -0.24 -19.52
N ASN A 96 -1.66 -1.43 -20.07
CA ASN A 96 -2.76 -2.39 -20.18
C ASN A 96 -3.38 -2.74 -18.82
N ASN A 97 -2.55 -3.09 -17.83
CA ASN A 97 -3.00 -3.39 -16.48
C ASN A 97 -3.72 -2.20 -15.82
N ILE A 98 -3.24 -0.99 -16.06
CA ILE A 98 -3.86 0.24 -15.55
C ILE A 98 -5.22 0.48 -16.21
N GLU A 99 -5.34 0.33 -17.53
CA GLU A 99 -6.61 0.52 -18.25
C GLU A 99 -7.64 -0.55 -17.86
N LEU A 100 -7.22 -1.81 -17.75
CA LEU A 100 -8.09 -2.88 -17.23
C LEU A 100 -8.55 -2.58 -15.80
N PHE A 101 -7.67 -2.08 -14.94
CA PHE A 101 -8.04 -1.73 -13.57
C PHE A 101 -9.03 -0.56 -13.51
N LYS A 102 -8.97 0.40 -14.44
CA LYS A 102 -9.92 1.52 -14.53
C LYS A 102 -11.29 1.06 -15.06
N ASP A 103 -11.31 0.05 -15.89
CA ASP A 103 -12.56 -0.49 -16.45
C ASP A 103 -13.29 -1.32 -15.38
N SER A 104 -14.51 -0.89 -15.03
CA SER A 104 -15.35 -1.59 -14.07
C SER A 104 -15.88 -2.94 -14.58
N LYS A 105 -15.81 -3.18 -15.89
CA LYS A 105 -16.29 -4.42 -16.52
C LYS A 105 -15.20 -5.47 -16.71
N SER A 106 -13.94 -5.11 -16.55
CA SER A 106 -12.79 -6.00 -16.78
C SER A 106 -12.67 -7.15 -15.78
N GLY A 107 -13.33 -7.03 -14.61
CA GLY A 107 -13.13 -7.96 -13.50
C GLY A 107 -11.83 -7.73 -12.71
N LEU A 108 -10.87 -6.98 -13.23
CA LEU A 108 -9.62 -6.67 -12.55
C LEU A 108 -9.87 -5.65 -11.42
N ASN A 109 -9.98 -6.14 -10.18
CA ASN A 109 -10.33 -5.33 -9.02
C ASN A 109 -9.17 -5.05 -8.06
N ILE A 110 -8.03 -5.70 -8.24
CA ILE A 110 -6.87 -5.55 -7.36
C ILE A 110 -5.64 -5.21 -8.19
N ILE A 111 -4.93 -4.15 -7.82
CA ILE A 111 -3.60 -3.85 -8.36
C ILE A 111 -2.57 -3.83 -7.22
N ILE A 112 -1.53 -4.64 -7.36
CA ILE A 112 -0.41 -4.69 -6.42
C ILE A 112 0.73 -3.85 -7.01
N ASN A 113 1.23 -2.91 -6.25
CA ASN A 113 2.23 -1.99 -6.73
C ASN A 113 3.43 -1.88 -5.79
N TYR A 114 4.62 -1.69 -6.39
CA TYR A 114 5.82 -1.27 -5.70
C TYR A 114 6.52 -0.16 -6.48
N GLY A 115 6.57 1.03 -5.88
CA GLY A 115 7.42 2.14 -6.32
C GLY A 115 6.95 2.93 -7.55
N VAL A 116 5.82 2.58 -8.19
CA VAL A 116 5.42 3.21 -9.47
C VAL A 116 4.07 3.91 -9.48
N LEU A 117 3.15 3.55 -8.59
CA LEU A 117 1.81 4.17 -8.56
C LEU A 117 1.69 5.30 -7.52
N THR A 118 2.80 5.75 -6.95
CA THR A 118 2.82 6.90 -6.02
C THR A 118 2.71 8.22 -6.75
N THR A 119 3.20 8.29 -8.00
CA THR A 119 3.12 9.49 -8.86
C THR A 119 2.52 9.16 -10.22
N GLY A 120 1.77 10.09 -10.82
CA GLY A 120 1.29 9.99 -12.20
C GLY A 120 0.22 8.92 -12.51
N PHE A 121 -0.19 8.11 -11.54
CA PHE A 121 -1.24 7.11 -11.73
C PHE A 121 -2.62 7.70 -11.43
N ASP A 122 -3.48 7.68 -12.42
CA ASP A 122 -4.86 8.13 -12.29
C ASP A 122 -5.83 6.95 -12.36
N ALA A 123 -6.47 6.62 -11.23
CA ALA A 123 -7.54 5.63 -11.13
C ALA A 123 -8.65 6.15 -10.22
N PRO A 124 -9.49 7.07 -10.70
CA PRO A 124 -10.47 7.77 -9.88
C PRO A 124 -11.49 6.83 -9.21
N LYS A 125 -11.75 5.68 -9.79
CA LYS A 125 -12.68 4.68 -9.22
C LYS A 125 -12.07 3.82 -8.10
N SER A 126 -10.77 3.97 -7.80
CA SER A 126 -10.16 3.28 -6.66
C SER A 126 -10.77 3.79 -5.36
N ASN A 127 -11.22 2.89 -4.51
CA ASN A 127 -11.85 3.25 -3.23
C ASN A 127 -11.26 2.54 -2.01
N VAL A 128 -10.33 1.60 -2.23
CA VAL A 128 -9.62 0.93 -1.14
C VAL A 128 -8.11 1.00 -1.37
N ALA A 129 -7.38 1.53 -0.40
CA ALA A 129 -5.92 1.47 -0.35
C ALA A 129 -5.47 0.56 0.80
N ILE A 130 -4.60 -0.41 0.51
CA ILE A 130 -3.94 -1.22 1.52
C ILE A 130 -2.47 -0.81 1.56
N ILE A 131 -2.08 -0.14 2.64
CA ILE A 131 -0.72 0.39 2.83
C ILE A 131 0.12 -0.69 3.51
N GLY A 132 0.71 -1.53 2.70
CA GLY A 132 1.67 -2.56 3.12
C GLY A 132 3.12 -2.06 3.14
N ARG A 133 3.41 -0.89 2.59
CA ARG A 133 4.73 -0.27 2.63
C ARG A 133 4.94 0.47 3.95
N PRO A 134 5.91 0.05 4.79
CA PRO A 134 6.31 0.84 5.94
C PRO A 134 6.91 2.17 5.48
N THR A 135 6.53 3.27 6.13
CA THR A 135 7.10 4.60 5.85
C THR A 135 6.95 5.50 7.08
N GLN A 136 7.87 6.42 7.27
CA GLN A 136 7.80 7.54 8.21
C GLN A 136 7.74 8.88 7.47
N SER A 137 7.62 8.84 6.14
CA SER A 137 7.44 10.01 5.29
C SER A 137 5.95 10.33 5.14
N VAL A 138 5.51 11.45 5.72
CA VAL A 138 4.14 11.98 5.57
C VAL A 138 3.83 12.21 4.10
N THR A 139 4.78 12.76 3.32
CA THR A 139 4.60 13.02 1.89
C THR A 139 4.32 11.73 1.13
N LEU A 140 5.11 10.66 1.37
CA LEU A 140 4.92 9.39 0.68
C LEU A 140 3.59 8.74 1.09
N TYR A 141 3.27 8.77 2.37
CA TYR A 141 1.99 8.25 2.87
C TYR A 141 0.81 8.99 2.22
N SER A 142 0.85 10.35 2.20
CA SER A 142 -0.18 11.19 1.54
C SER A 142 -0.34 10.86 0.05
N GLN A 143 0.76 10.61 -0.66
CA GLN A 143 0.72 10.21 -2.06
C GLN A 143 0.02 8.87 -2.27
N MET A 144 0.24 7.91 -1.36
CA MET A 144 -0.41 6.60 -1.43
C MET A 144 -1.92 6.71 -1.16
N ILE A 145 -2.33 7.34 -0.06
CA ILE A 145 -3.75 7.47 0.29
C ILE A 145 -4.51 8.37 -0.70
N GLY A 146 -3.86 9.42 -1.21
CA GLY A 146 -4.44 10.33 -2.20
C GLY A 146 -4.85 9.64 -3.52
N ARG A 147 -4.45 8.38 -3.76
CA ARG A 147 -4.92 7.60 -4.91
C ARG A 147 -6.38 7.16 -4.75
N VAL A 148 -6.87 6.98 -3.55
CA VAL A 148 -8.25 6.55 -3.27
C VAL A 148 -9.11 7.66 -2.67
N MET A 149 -8.50 8.67 -2.04
CA MET A 149 -9.19 9.81 -1.43
C MET A 149 -9.58 10.89 -2.45
N ARG A 150 -10.02 10.48 -3.64
CA ARG A 150 -10.52 11.41 -4.66
C ARG A 150 -12.02 11.59 -4.46
N GLY A 151 -12.42 12.80 -4.08
CA GLY A 151 -13.82 13.13 -3.92
C GLY A 151 -14.60 13.04 -5.24
N VAL A 152 -15.92 12.99 -5.13
CA VAL A 152 -16.88 12.88 -6.25
C VAL A 152 -16.65 13.98 -7.31
N LYS A 153 -16.29 15.19 -6.89
CA LYS A 153 -16.01 16.32 -7.80
C LYS A 153 -14.82 16.05 -8.75
N SER A 154 -13.91 15.16 -8.35
CA SER A 154 -12.74 14.75 -9.15
C SER A 154 -12.95 13.38 -9.81
N GLY A 155 -14.19 12.92 -9.96
CA GLY A 155 -14.53 11.63 -10.55
C GLY A 155 -14.26 10.42 -9.63
N GLY A 156 -13.95 10.65 -8.37
CA GLY A 156 -13.71 9.62 -7.37
C GLY A 156 -14.98 9.14 -6.66
N ASN A 157 -14.80 8.40 -5.58
CA ASN A 157 -15.88 7.79 -4.82
C ASN A 157 -16.32 8.69 -3.66
N LYS A 158 -17.60 8.55 -3.25
CA LYS A 158 -18.12 9.22 -2.06
C LYS A 158 -17.44 8.72 -0.79
N ASN A 159 -17.15 7.43 -0.73
CA ASN A 159 -16.49 6.78 0.39
C ASN A 159 -15.23 6.08 -0.09
N CYS A 160 -14.16 6.19 0.68
CA CYS A 160 -12.93 5.43 0.48
C CYS A 160 -12.48 4.79 1.80
N LYS A 161 -11.69 3.75 1.69
CA LYS A 161 -11.12 3.04 2.84
C LYS A 161 -9.59 2.98 2.71
N VAL A 162 -8.91 3.38 3.77
CA VAL A 162 -7.46 3.22 3.91
C VAL A 162 -7.19 2.20 5.01
N ILE A 163 -6.44 1.16 4.68
CA ILE A 163 -6.06 0.08 5.59
C ILE A 163 -4.54 0.11 5.70
N THR A 164 -4.03 0.43 6.88
CA THR A 164 -2.58 0.51 7.13
C THR A 164 -2.14 -0.63 8.04
N VAL A 165 -1.06 -1.31 7.67
CA VAL A 165 -0.42 -2.27 8.57
C VAL A 165 0.39 -1.51 9.61
N LYS A 166 -0.03 -1.60 10.87
CA LYS A 166 0.69 -1.02 12.00
C LYS A 166 1.85 -1.91 12.40
N ASP A 167 3.03 -1.32 12.43
CA ASP A 167 4.26 -1.99 12.86
C ASP A 167 4.63 -1.44 14.26
N PRO A 168 4.49 -2.24 15.34
CA PRO A 168 4.65 -1.77 16.71
C PRO A 168 6.12 -1.58 17.08
N ILE A 169 6.77 -0.59 16.48
CA ILE A 169 8.17 -0.24 16.72
C ILE A 169 8.19 1.02 17.59
N TYR A 170 8.76 0.91 18.77
CA TYR A 170 8.87 2.04 19.68
C TYR A 170 9.59 3.22 19.02
N GLY A 171 9.00 4.41 19.11
CA GLY A 171 9.52 5.65 18.52
C GLY A 171 9.14 5.89 17.04
N PHE A 172 8.48 4.92 16.39
CA PHE A 172 7.90 5.14 15.07
C PHE A 172 6.50 5.76 15.20
N ARG A 173 6.20 6.73 14.34
CA ARG A 173 4.87 7.33 14.29
C ARG A 173 3.91 6.40 13.59
N ASP A 174 2.68 6.33 14.09
CA ASP A 174 1.59 5.78 13.31
C ASP A 174 1.14 6.82 12.28
N MET A 175 1.46 6.55 11.01
CA MET A 175 1.14 7.49 9.94
C MET A 175 -0.37 7.67 9.73
N SER A 176 -1.20 6.68 10.11
CA SER A 176 -2.65 6.81 10.01
C SER A 176 -3.19 7.88 10.98
N GLU A 177 -2.66 7.97 12.20
CA GLU A 177 -3.06 8.99 13.19
C GLU A 177 -2.79 10.42 12.70
N SER A 178 -1.75 10.61 11.88
CA SER A 178 -1.44 11.92 11.30
C SER A 178 -2.52 12.43 10.34
N PHE A 179 -3.45 11.56 9.90
CA PHE A 179 -4.48 11.87 8.92
C PHE A 179 -5.90 11.79 9.49
N GLU A 180 -6.10 11.22 10.68
CA GLU A 180 -7.40 11.27 11.38
C GLU A 180 -7.83 12.73 11.66
N TYR A 181 -6.85 13.61 11.90
CA TYR A 181 -7.05 15.05 12.09
C TYR A 181 -7.55 15.79 10.83
N TRP A 182 -7.37 15.23 9.64
CA TRP A 182 -7.74 15.87 8.38
C TRP A 182 -9.20 15.61 8.00
N GLU A 183 -9.81 14.54 8.50
CA GLU A 183 -11.23 14.26 8.26
C GLU A 183 -12.13 15.35 8.90
N GLU A 184 -11.71 15.93 10.03
CA GLU A 184 -12.43 17.02 10.69
C GLU A 184 -12.33 18.35 9.93
N LEU A 185 -11.30 18.55 9.10
CA LEU A 185 -11.07 19.77 8.35
C LEU A 185 -11.69 19.76 6.94
N TRP A 186 -12.18 18.61 6.47
CA TRP A 186 -12.70 18.42 5.11
C TRP A 186 -14.23 18.23 5.08
N ASN A 187 -14.89 18.18 6.22
CA ASN A 187 -16.33 18.24 6.40
C ASN A 187 -16.78 19.67 6.68
#